data_530d7bf8dfe3e30db7fbfad8f21f0c6d
#
_entry.id   530d7bf8dfe3e30db7fbfad8f21f0c6d
#
_cell.length_a   1.000
_cell.length_b   1.000
_cell.length_c   1.000
_cell.angle_alpha   90.00
_cell.angle_beta   90.00
_cell.angle_gamma   90.00
#
_symmetry.space_group_name_H-M   'P 1'
#
loop_
_entity.id
_entity.type
_entity.pdbx_description
1 polymer ?
#
loop_
_entity_poly.entity_id
_entity_poly.type
_entity_poly.pdbx_seq_one_letter_code
_entity_poly.pdbx_strand_id
1 'polypeptide(L)' 'MKSTGIIKRMDDLGRIQIPKELRKKVFGLKKSEYGIPFEFFVDGDSIIIKRYKENEDE' A
#
# COMPACT_ATOMS: atom_id res chain seq x y z
N MET A 1 4.07 15.38 -2.45
CA MET A 1 3.50 14.14 -2.93
C MET A 1 3.48 14.14 -4.45
N LYS A 2 3.72 13.02 -5.08
CA LYS A 2 3.81 12.96 -6.49
C LYS A 2 2.77 12.05 -7.04
N SER A 3 2.08 12.46 -8.09
CA SER A 3 1.06 11.61 -8.70
C SER A 3 1.73 10.52 -9.54
N THR A 4 1.18 9.33 -9.49
CA THR A 4 1.65 8.26 -10.35
C THR A 4 0.85 8.20 -11.63
N GLY A 5 -0.28 8.86 -11.65
CA GLY A 5 -1.17 8.78 -12.80
C GLY A 5 -1.98 7.49 -12.83
N ILE A 6 -1.81 6.63 -11.84
CA ILE A 6 -2.51 5.37 -11.81
C ILE A 6 -3.85 5.54 -11.10
N ILE A 7 -4.91 5.11 -11.73
CA ILE A 7 -6.26 5.24 -11.18
C ILE A 7 -6.84 3.86 -11.05
N LYS A 8 -7.34 3.53 -9.86
CA LYS A 8 -7.99 2.24 -9.62
C LYS A 8 -9.36 2.49 -9.04
N ARG A 9 -10.26 1.56 -9.27
CA ARG A 9 -11.62 1.70 -8.79
C ARG A 9 -11.83 0.78 -7.61
N MET A 10 -12.54 1.28 -6.61
CA MET A 10 -12.88 0.51 -5.44
C MET A 10 -14.03 -0.41 -5.79
N ASP A 11 -14.00 -1.65 -5.33
CA ASP A 11 -15.07 -2.58 -5.61
C ASP A 11 -16.18 -2.43 -4.56
N ASP A 12 -17.20 -3.28 -4.64
CA ASP A 12 -18.35 -3.13 -3.77
C ASP A 12 -18.07 -3.61 -2.34
N LEU A 13 -16.93 -4.20 -2.11
CA LEU A 13 -16.54 -4.59 -0.77
C LEU A 13 -15.53 -3.61 -0.18
N GLY A 14 -15.30 -2.51 -0.85
CA GLY A 14 -14.40 -1.50 -0.35
C GLY A 14 -12.94 -1.78 -0.59
N ARG A 15 -12.62 -2.64 -1.56
CA ARG A 15 -11.24 -3.01 -1.80
C ARG A 15 -10.69 -2.31 -3.02
N ILE A 16 -9.43 -1.95 -2.95
CA ILE A 16 -8.70 -1.36 -4.06
C ILE A 16 -7.41 -2.13 -4.19
N GLN A 17 -7.10 -2.58 -5.39
CA GLN A 17 -5.88 -3.31 -5.59
C GLN A 17 -4.70 -2.38 -5.72
N ILE A 18 -3.63 -2.65 -5.00
CA ILE A 18 -2.41 -1.87 -5.13
C ILE A 18 -1.67 -2.37 -6.35
N PRO A 19 -1.37 -1.50 -7.31
CA PRO A 19 -0.71 -1.93 -8.53
C PRO A 19 0.63 -2.59 -8.27
N LYS A 20 0.93 -3.59 -9.08
CA LYS A 20 2.15 -4.34 -8.95
C LYS A 20 3.38 -3.45 -8.96
N GLU A 21 3.39 -2.45 -9.82
CA GLU A 21 4.52 -1.55 -9.90
C GLU A 21 4.77 -0.83 -8.59
N LEU A 22 3.71 -0.41 -7.93
CA LEU A 22 3.84 0.31 -6.68
C LEU A 22 4.24 -0.64 -5.55
N ARG A 23 3.75 -1.87 -5.59
CA ARG A 23 4.14 -2.85 -4.58
C ARG A 23 5.65 -3.07 -4.63
N LYS A 24 6.22 -3.12 -5.82
CA LYS A 24 7.64 -3.33 -5.95
C LYS A 24 8.43 -2.08 -5.65
N LYS A 25 8.03 -0.98 -6.25
CA LYS A 25 8.81 0.23 -6.16
C LYS A 25 8.76 0.90 -4.81
N VAL A 26 7.60 0.95 -4.21
CA VAL A 26 7.42 1.66 -2.96
C VAL A 26 7.64 0.75 -1.77
N PHE A 27 7.08 -0.45 -1.80
CA PHE A 27 7.14 -1.34 -0.67
C PHE A 27 8.23 -2.39 -0.77
N GLY A 28 8.83 -2.54 -1.91
CA GLY A 28 9.90 -3.52 -2.10
C GLY A 28 9.40 -4.94 -2.04
N LEU A 29 8.14 -5.18 -2.34
CA LEU A 29 7.59 -6.52 -2.24
C LEU A 29 7.92 -7.35 -3.45
N LYS A 30 8.21 -8.60 -3.21
CA LYS A 30 8.48 -9.52 -4.28
C LYS A 30 7.21 -10.19 -4.72
N LYS A 31 7.31 -10.89 -5.84
CA LYS A 31 6.18 -11.45 -6.46
C LYS A 31 5.32 -12.35 -5.62
N SER A 32 5.84 -13.17 -4.84
CA SER A 32 5.07 -14.14 -4.10
C SER A 32 4.74 -13.78 -2.69
N GLU A 33 5.04 -12.60 -2.26
CA GLU A 33 4.82 -12.25 -0.88
C GLU A 33 3.36 -11.96 -0.61
N TYR A 34 2.87 -12.33 0.54
CA TYR A 34 1.52 -12.04 0.95
C TYR A 34 1.47 -12.02 2.48
N GLY A 35 0.38 -11.53 3.03
CA GLY A 35 0.25 -11.47 4.47
C GLY A 35 1.10 -10.38 5.10
N ILE A 36 1.60 -9.48 4.31
CA ILE A 36 2.46 -8.40 4.80
C ILE A 36 1.58 -7.38 5.49
N PRO A 37 1.92 -6.99 6.71
CA PRO A 37 1.08 -6.00 7.40
C PRO A 37 1.33 -4.59 6.91
N PHE A 38 0.29 -3.81 6.87
CA PHE A 38 0.35 -2.42 6.48
C PHE A 38 -0.42 -1.59 7.47
N GLU A 39 0.01 -0.39 7.68
CA GLU A 39 -0.67 0.54 8.57
C GLU A 39 -1.25 1.66 7.74
N PHE A 40 -2.45 2.07 8.10
CA PHE A 40 -3.15 3.13 7.40
C PHE A 40 -3.11 4.40 8.22
N PHE A 41 -2.85 5.50 7.56
CA PHE A 41 -2.81 6.81 8.21
C PHE A 41 -3.80 7.72 7.51
N VAL A 42 -4.34 8.68 8.23
CA VAL A 42 -5.24 9.67 7.66
C VAL A 42 -4.54 11.00 7.58
N ASP A 43 -4.67 11.67 6.45
CA ASP A 43 -4.08 12.98 6.27
C ASP A 43 -5.10 13.80 5.49
N GLY A 44 -5.90 14.59 6.20
CA GLY A 44 -6.96 15.37 5.59
C GLY A 44 -7.98 14.46 4.97
N ASP A 45 -8.15 14.54 3.66
CA ASP A 45 -9.08 13.66 2.97
C ASP A 45 -8.33 12.54 2.26
N SER A 46 -7.12 12.24 2.67
CA SER A 46 -6.31 11.23 2.04
C SER A 46 -5.98 10.10 3.01
N ILE A 47 -5.69 8.94 2.47
CA ILE A 47 -5.23 7.81 3.25
C ILE A 47 -3.83 7.48 2.80
N ILE A 48 -2.92 7.32 3.75
CA ILE A 48 -1.55 6.96 3.47
C ILE A 48 -1.34 5.55 3.97
N ILE A 49 -0.77 4.69 3.17
CA ILE A 49 -0.54 3.30 3.52
C ILE A 49 0.96 3.07 3.57
N LYS A 50 1.44 2.53 4.69
CA LYS A 50 2.86 2.23 4.82
C LYS A 50 3.03 0.81 5.33
N ARG A 51 4.14 0.18 4.94
CA ARG A 51 4.42 -1.14 5.48
C ARG A 51 4.61 -1.02 6.99
N TYR A 52 4.00 -1.93 7.71
CA TYR A 52 4.14 -1.95 9.15
C TYR A 52 5.27 -2.91 9.49
N LYS A 53 6.26 -2.43 10.24
CA LYS A 53 7.36 -3.27 10.59
C LYS A 53 7.16 -3.85 11.95
N GLU A 54 6.97 -5.15 11.98
CA GLU A 54 6.87 -5.86 13.23
C GLU A 54 8.28 -6.21 13.61
N ASN A 55 8.57 -6.47 14.80
CA ASN A 55 9.87 -6.89 15.26
C ASN A 55 10.96 -5.97 14.83
N GLU A 56 10.77 -4.72 15.09
CA GLU A 56 11.73 -3.85 14.72
C GLU A 56 12.86 -3.70 15.54
N ASP A 57 13.01 -4.41 16.46
CA ASP A 57 14.03 -4.22 17.38
C ASP A 57 15.30 -4.52 16.89
N GLU A 58 15.50 -4.74 16.20
CA GLU A 58 16.70 -5.05 15.91
C GLU A 58 17.25 -4.60 15.60
#